data_4b78df6407daf1b6378d7c9c0e9e28df
#
_entry.id   4b78df6407daf1b6378d7c9c0e9e28df
#
_cell.length_a   1.000
_cell.length_b   1.000
_cell.length_c   1.000
_cell.angle_alpha   90.00
_cell.angle_beta   90.00
_cell.angle_gamma   90.00
#
_symmetry.space_group_name_H-M   'P 1'
#
loop_
_entity.id
_entity.type
_entity.pdbx_description
1 polymer ?
#
loop_
_entity_poly.entity_id
_entity_poly.type
_entity_poly.pdbx_seq_one_letter_code
_entity_poly.pdbx_strand_id
1 'polypeptide(L)'
;MELGYSIIKERDHFVYQKGEKKIKIPSNLTIKEFPILSINEAVTEYFGIVFEQPIYIGEDHEVKIYVKLPLDIGIYVSDGSNYKLIDVIEIYAKKYALYGTIGEGVIYRYWKTNAFLEQPIVSGNEAITVIEIINKAGSIGSVSRIIFDAKFFSLYTKEGKFYGERIRVTRLQRGLALVRLMNKPTIEGTEIIPTTVSKGIGGQFEMRFGT
;
A
#
# COMPACT_ATOMS: atom_id res chain seq x y z
N MET A 1 8.41 -11.20 -18.86
CA MET A 1 7.96 -12.16 -17.83
C MET A 1 6.50 -12.48 -18.14
N GLU A 2 6.20 -13.73 -18.50
CA GLU A 2 4.79 -14.13 -18.65
C GLU A 2 4.14 -14.14 -17.28
N LEU A 3 3.08 -13.37 -17.09
CA LEU A 3 2.40 -13.18 -15.80
C LEU A 3 1.59 -14.41 -15.35
N GLY A 4 1.67 -15.53 -16.10
CA GLY A 4 1.08 -16.82 -15.74
C GLY A 4 -0.46 -16.86 -15.74
N TYR A 5 -1.12 -15.93 -16.41
CA TYR A 5 -2.56 -15.93 -16.63
C TYR A 5 -2.90 -15.59 -18.08
N SER A 6 -4.13 -15.90 -18.48
CA SER A 6 -4.68 -15.54 -19.80
C SER A 6 -6.12 -15.07 -19.70
N ILE A 7 -6.50 -14.20 -20.63
CA ILE A 7 -7.88 -13.74 -20.82
C ILE A 7 -8.25 -14.06 -22.26
N ILE A 8 -9.19 -14.97 -22.42
CA ILE A 8 -9.63 -15.46 -23.74
C ILE A 8 -11.05 -14.95 -23.97
N LYS A 9 -11.29 -14.26 -25.08
CA LYS A 9 -12.62 -13.83 -25.50
C LYS A 9 -13.30 -14.96 -26.27
N GLU A 10 -14.42 -15.43 -25.76
CA GLU A 10 -15.33 -16.34 -26.45
C GLU A 10 -16.54 -15.57 -27.02
N ARG A 11 -17.52 -16.24 -27.63
CA ARG A 11 -18.63 -15.57 -28.34
C ARG A 11 -19.45 -14.62 -27.46
N ASP A 12 -19.77 -15.07 -26.23
CA ASP A 12 -20.69 -14.39 -25.29
C ASP A 12 -20.08 -14.10 -23.92
N HIS A 13 -18.80 -14.46 -23.72
CA HIS A 13 -18.11 -14.23 -22.45
C HIS A 13 -16.59 -14.16 -22.62
N PHE A 14 -15.91 -13.75 -21.56
CA PHE A 14 -14.47 -13.89 -21.41
C PHE A 14 -14.17 -15.05 -20.45
N VAL A 15 -13.06 -15.75 -20.68
CA VAL A 15 -12.52 -16.75 -19.75
C VAL A 15 -11.21 -16.23 -19.21
N TYR A 16 -11.20 -15.89 -17.93
CA TYR A 16 -9.95 -15.65 -17.19
C TYR A 16 -9.41 -17.01 -16.70
N GLN A 17 -8.14 -17.28 -16.94
CA GLN A 17 -7.49 -18.50 -16.49
C GLN A 17 -6.11 -18.22 -15.87
N LYS A 18 -5.86 -18.77 -14.66
CA LYS A 18 -4.57 -18.77 -13.97
C LYS A 18 -4.37 -20.13 -13.30
N GLY A 19 -3.43 -20.94 -13.81
CA GLY A 19 -3.29 -22.33 -13.38
C GLY A 19 -4.60 -23.11 -13.55
N GLU A 20 -5.08 -23.74 -12.50
CA GLU A 20 -6.37 -24.46 -12.49
C GLU A 20 -7.60 -23.56 -12.32
N LYS A 21 -7.40 -22.33 -11.87
CA LYS A 21 -8.49 -21.36 -11.67
C LYS A 21 -9.02 -20.88 -13.00
N LYS A 22 -10.32 -21.10 -13.25
CA LYS A 22 -11.05 -20.57 -14.42
C LYS A 22 -12.28 -19.80 -13.96
N ILE A 23 -12.45 -18.59 -14.49
CA ILE A 23 -13.60 -17.72 -14.21
C ILE A 23 -14.23 -17.30 -15.55
N LYS A 24 -15.53 -17.58 -15.70
CA LYS A 24 -16.32 -17.08 -16.84
C LYS A 24 -16.88 -15.70 -16.48
N ILE A 25 -16.68 -14.74 -17.35
CA ILE A 25 -17.06 -13.34 -17.16
C ILE A 25 -17.95 -12.95 -18.32
N PRO A 26 -19.23 -12.57 -18.09
CA PRO A 26 -20.15 -12.17 -19.13
C PRO A 26 -19.59 -11.02 -20.01
N SER A 27 -19.91 -11.01 -21.30
CA SER A 27 -19.38 -10.06 -22.27
C SER A 27 -19.83 -8.60 -22.07
N ASN A 28 -20.89 -8.39 -21.27
CA ASN A 28 -21.32 -7.05 -20.86
C ASN A 28 -20.45 -6.43 -19.75
N LEU A 29 -19.51 -7.19 -19.19
CA LEU A 29 -18.50 -6.71 -18.26
C LEU A 29 -17.16 -6.54 -18.96
N THR A 30 -16.35 -5.63 -18.45
CA THR A 30 -14.96 -5.44 -18.90
C THR A 30 -13.98 -5.99 -17.88
N ILE A 31 -12.83 -6.48 -18.37
CA ILE A 31 -11.73 -6.89 -17.49
C ILE A 31 -10.69 -5.78 -17.53
N LYS A 32 -10.22 -5.38 -16.34
CA LYS A 32 -9.22 -4.33 -16.15
C LYS A 32 -8.13 -4.82 -15.21
N GLU A 33 -6.92 -4.36 -15.47
CA GLU A 33 -5.74 -4.60 -14.64
C GLU A 33 -5.33 -3.29 -13.98
N PHE A 34 -5.22 -3.30 -12.66
CA PHE A 34 -4.76 -2.14 -11.90
C PHE A 34 -3.69 -2.54 -10.89
N PRO A 35 -2.71 -1.68 -10.63
CA PRO A 35 -1.79 -1.89 -9.53
C PRO A 35 -2.53 -1.89 -8.19
N ILE A 36 -2.08 -2.71 -7.27
CA ILE A 36 -2.68 -2.84 -5.95
C ILE A 36 -1.57 -3.05 -4.90
N LEU A 37 -1.67 -2.36 -3.77
CA LEU A 37 -0.93 -2.70 -2.56
C LEU A 37 -1.64 -3.89 -1.90
N SER A 38 -1.39 -5.10 -2.39
CA SER A 38 -2.18 -6.25 -1.97
C SER A 38 -1.82 -6.72 -0.56
N ILE A 39 -2.85 -7.14 0.16
CA ILE A 39 -2.75 -7.86 1.43
C ILE A 39 -3.51 -9.18 1.29
N ASN A 40 -3.28 -10.11 2.20
CA ASN A 40 -4.15 -11.26 2.33
C ASN A 40 -5.16 -10.97 3.44
N GLU A 41 -6.37 -10.56 3.07
CA GLU A 41 -7.42 -10.15 4.02
C GLU A 41 -7.85 -11.29 4.98
N ALA A 42 -7.60 -12.55 4.63
CA ALA A 42 -7.80 -13.66 5.56
C ALA A 42 -6.75 -13.71 6.68
N VAL A 43 -5.63 -13.00 6.52
CA VAL A 43 -4.52 -12.96 7.49
C VAL A 43 -4.49 -11.61 8.21
N THR A 44 -4.62 -10.50 7.47
CA THR A 44 -4.47 -9.16 8.03
C THR A 44 -5.05 -8.09 7.12
N GLU A 45 -5.42 -6.95 7.70
CA GLU A 45 -5.78 -5.71 7.01
C GLU A 45 -4.61 -4.71 6.99
N TYR A 46 -3.52 -4.99 7.73
CA TYR A 46 -2.43 -4.06 7.96
C TYR A 46 -1.26 -4.30 7.02
N PHE A 47 -0.67 -3.18 6.58
CA PHE A 47 0.59 -3.13 5.85
C PHE A 47 1.63 -2.36 6.66
N GLY A 48 2.87 -2.84 6.66
CA GLY A 48 3.97 -2.20 7.36
C GLY A 48 5.15 -1.89 6.45
N ILE A 49 5.63 -0.67 6.56
CA ILE A 49 6.91 -0.22 5.99
C ILE A 49 7.97 -0.45 7.06
N VAL A 50 8.99 -1.22 6.75
CA VAL A 50 10.13 -1.47 7.65
C VAL A 50 11.38 -0.86 7.01
N PHE A 51 12.03 0.06 7.72
CA PHE A 51 13.23 0.70 7.19
C PHE A 51 14.47 -0.17 7.33
N GLU A 52 15.35 -0.15 6.32
CA GLU A 52 16.66 -0.81 6.37
C GLU A 52 17.53 -0.25 7.51
N GLN A 53 17.44 1.06 7.72
CA GLN A 53 18.12 1.80 8.79
C GLN A 53 17.09 2.64 9.54
N PRO A 54 17.10 2.65 10.88
CA PRO A 54 16.23 3.53 11.67
C PRO A 54 16.44 5.01 11.32
N ILE A 55 15.36 5.77 11.27
CA ILE A 55 15.37 7.21 11.01
C ILE A 55 15.37 7.92 12.35
N TYR A 56 16.44 8.64 12.68
CA TYR A 56 16.54 9.42 13.90
C TYR A 56 16.01 10.84 13.67
N ILE A 57 15.20 11.32 14.63
CA ILE A 57 14.56 12.64 14.53
C ILE A 57 14.73 13.35 15.88
N GLY A 58 15.24 14.59 15.79
CA GLY A 58 15.36 15.47 16.96
C GLY A 58 14.01 15.80 17.59
N GLU A 59 14.05 16.30 18.82
CA GLU A 59 12.87 16.85 19.48
C GLU A 59 12.29 18.02 18.69
N ASP A 60 10.97 18.08 18.56
CA ASP A 60 10.20 19.09 17.81
C ASP A 60 10.63 19.30 16.34
N HIS A 61 11.30 18.30 15.76
CA HIS A 61 11.68 18.31 14.36
C HIS A 61 10.70 17.50 13.52
N GLU A 62 10.70 17.82 12.23
CA GLU A 62 10.04 17.01 11.22
C GLU A 62 11.03 16.63 10.11
N VAL A 63 10.79 15.48 9.49
CA VAL A 63 11.51 15.02 8.33
C VAL A 63 10.54 14.50 7.29
N LYS A 64 10.80 14.84 6.03
CA LYS A 64 10.10 14.30 4.88
C LYS A 64 11.02 13.31 4.17
N ILE A 65 10.51 12.11 3.97
CA ILE A 65 11.21 11.04 3.26
C ILE A 65 10.32 10.43 2.20
N TYR A 66 10.96 9.76 1.25
CA TYR A 66 10.29 8.95 0.24
C TYR A 66 10.63 7.48 0.44
N VAL A 67 9.71 6.61 0.12
CA VAL A 67 9.87 5.16 0.13
C VAL A 67 9.33 4.55 -1.14
N LYS A 68 9.80 3.34 -1.46
CA LYS A 68 9.26 2.51 -2.53
C LYS A 68 8.36 1.44 -1.92
N LEU A 69 7.15 1.30 -2.44
CA LEU A 69 6.20 0.27 -2.03
C LEU A 69 6.00 -0.74 -3.16
N PRO A 70 5.90 -2.04 -2.86
CA PRO A 70 5.69 -3.08 -3.86
C PRO A 70 4.24 -3.08 -4.32
N LEU A 71 4.02 -3.16 -5.61
CA LEU A 71 2.69 -3.29 -6.20
C LEU A 71 2.55 -4.66 -6.87
N ASP A 72 1.44 -5.30 -6.60
CA ASP A 72 0.96 -6.46 -7.31
C ASP A 72 -0.04 -6.01 -8.40
N ILE A 73 -0.52 -6.91 -9.26
CA ILE A 73 -1.51 -6.60 -10.27
C ILE A 73 -2.85 -7.20 -9.84
N GLY A 74 -3.84 -6.34 -9.61
CA GLY A 74 -5.22 -6.76 -9.37
C GLY A 74 -5.96 -6.93 -10.69
N ILE A 75 -6.64 -8.07 -10.84
CA ILE A 75 -7.53 -8.34 -11.97
C ILE A 75 -8.96 -8.02 -11.53
N TYR A 76 -9.57 -7.07 -12.21
CA TYR A 76 -10.89 -6.56 -11.87
C TYR A 76 -11.89 -6.81 -12.99
N VAL A 77 -13.14 -7.05 -12.62
CA VAL A 77 -14.29 -6.96 -13.52
C VAL A 77 -15.04 -5.67 -13.23
N SER A 78 -15.56 -5.03 -14.28
CA SER A 78 -16.26 -3.76 -14.17
C SER A 78 -17.50 -3.71 -15.05
N ASP A 79 -18.57 -3.11 -14.53
CA ASP A 79 -19.77 -2.72 -15.26
C ASP A 79 -19.69 -1.30 -15.86
N GLY A 80 -18.53 -0.65 -15.75
CA GLY A 80 -18.28 0.73 -16.13
C GLY A 80 -18.28 1.72 -14.96
N SER A 81 -18.98 1.41 -13.88
CA SER A 81 -19.10 2.27 -12.68
C SER A 81 -18.42 1.66 -11.46
N ASN A 82 -18.49 0.35 -11.32
CA ASN A 82 -17.95 -0.38 -10.19
C ASN A 82 -16.85 -1.34 -10.63
N TYR A 83 -15.91 -1.58 -9.71
CA TYR A 83 -14.82 -2.53 -9.90
C TYR A 83 -14.88 -3.62 -8.82
N LYS A 84 -14.82 -4.88 -9.25
CA LYS A 84 -14.74 -6.03 -8.35
C LYS A 84 -13.45 -6.79 -8.59
N LEU A 85 -12.60 -6.88 -7.58
CA LEU A 85 -11.39 -7.70 -7.63
C LEU A 85 -11.76 -9.18 -7.74
N ILE A 86 -11.22 -9.89 -8.72
CA ILE A 86 -11.43 -11.33 -8.94
C ILE A 86 -10.18 -12.16 -8.72
N ASP A 87 -8.99 -11.55 -8.92
CA ASP A 87 -7.71 -12.20 -8.65
C ASP A 87 -6.59 -11.17 -8.43
N VAL A 88 -5.49 -11.63 -7.86
CA VAL A 88 -4.25 -10.86 -7.69
C VAL A 88 -3.09 -11.66 -8.28
N ILE A 89 -2.32 -11.02 -9.15
CA ILE A 89 -1.05 -11.54 -9.64
C ILE A 89 0.04 -11.01 -8.71
N GLU A 90 0.57 -11.89 -7.89
CA GLU A 90 1.63 -11.54 -6.96
C GLU A 90 2.96 -11.38 -7.69
N ILE A 91 3.51 -10.17 -7.63
CA ILE A 91 4.84 -9.86 -8.16
C ILE A 91 5.91 -10.07 -7.09
N TYR A 92 5.56 -9.76 -5.85
CA TYR A 92 6.47 -9.85 -4.71
C TYR A 92 5.93 -10.83 -3.66
N ALA A 93 6.82 -11.68 -3.13
CA ALA A 93 6.47 -12.59 -2.04
C ALA A 93 6.00 -11.83 -0.80
N LYS A 94 4.86 -12.22 -0.26
CA LYS A 94 4.30 -11.60 0.96
C LYS A 94 4.99 -12.14 2.19
N LYS A 95 5.46 -11.23 3.04
CA LYS A 95 6.08 -11.52 4.33
C LYS A 95 5.23 -10.90 5.43
N TYR A 96 5.11 -11.61 6.55
CA TYR A 96 4.28 -11.19 7.68
C TYR A 96 5.10 -11.13 8.96
N ALA A 97 4.71 -10.25 9.86
CA ALA A 97 5.28 -10.11 11.18
C ALA A 97 4.19 -9.73 12.19
N LEU A 98 4.47 -9.94 13.46
CA LEU A 98 3.64 -9.48 14.56
C LEU A 98 4.17 -8.13 15.06
N TYR A 99 3.28 -7.17 15.22
CA TYR A 99 3.54 -5.90 15.89
C TYR A 99 2.84 -5.91 17.25
N GLY A 100 3.62 -5.83 18.32
CA GLY A 100 3.14 -5.91 19.69
C GLY A 100 3.32 -7.29 20.32
N THR A 101 2.48 -7.59 21.29
CA THR A 101 2.47 -8.87 22.01
C THR A 101 1.53 -9.87 21.33
N ILE A 102 1.65 -11.16 21.72
CA ILE A 102 0.76 -12.22 21.18
C ILE A 102 -0.71 -11.94 21.49
N GLY A 103 -1.03 -11.33 22.63
CA GLY A 103 -2.42 -11.07 23.04
C GLY A 103 -3.03 -9.76 22.54
N GLU A 104 -2.19 -8.75 22.26
CA GLU A 104 -2.66 -7.39 21.91
C GLU A 104 -2.07 -6.86 20.60
N GLY A 105 -1.19 -7.63 20.00
CA GLY A 105 -0.52 -7.24 18.75
C GLY A 105 -1.37 -7.49 17.52
N VAL A 106 -0.93 -6.93 16.39
CA VAL A 106 -1.53 -7.14 15.09
C VAL A 106 -0.55 -7.80 14.14
N ILE A 107 -1.01 -8.76 13.36
CA ILE A 107 -0.25 -9.28 12.23
C ILE A 107 -0.29 -8.23 11.13
N TYR A 108 0.81 -8.02 10.43
CA TYR A 108 0.88 -7.13 9.28
C TYR A 108 1.75 -7.72 8.16
N ARG A 109 1.36 -7.48 6.91
CA ARG A 109 2.25 -7.70 5.75
C ARG A 109 3.31 -6.60 5.81
N TYR A 110 4.59 -6.94 5.69
CA TYR A 110 5.63 -5.92 5.68
C TYR A 110 6.44 -5.89 4.39
N TRP A 111 6.94 -4.71 4.11
CA TRP A 111 7.90 -4.44 3.05
C TRP A 111 9.12 -3.71 3.63
N LYS A 112 10.29 -4.24 3.34
CA LYS A 112 11.55 -3.66 3.80
C LYS A 112 12.09 -2.74 2.71
N THR A 113 12.41 -1.49 3.05
CA THR A 113 12.80 -0.46 2.09
C THR A 113 13.74 0.56 2.71
N ASN A 114 14.50 1.26 1.86
CA ASN A 114 15.29 2.42 2.27
C ASN A 114 14.40 3.66 2.36
N ALA A 115 14.82 4.60 3.21
CA ALA A 115 14.32 5.97 3.23
C ALA A 115 15.20 6.84 2.32
N PHE A 116 14.55 7.63 1.47
CA PHE A 116 15.22 8.57 0.56
C PHE A 116 14.83 9.99 0.91
N LEU A 117 15.79 10.91 0.97
CA LEU A 117 15.51 12.34 1.18
C LEU A 117 14.96 13.01 -0.08
N GLU A 118 15.33 12.50 -1.25
CA GLU A 118 14.81 12.92 -2.54
C GLU A 118 13.97 11.82 -3.17
N GLN A 119 13.10 12.20 -4.12
CA GLN A 119 12.26 11.24 -4.81
C GLN A 119 13.10 10.22 -5.59
N PRO A 120 13.02 8.93 -5.24
CA PRO A 120 13.79 7.89 -5.93
C PRO A 120 13.22 7.60 -7.31
N ILE A 121 14.07 7.07 -8.18
CA ILE A 121 13.62 6.47 -9.44
C ILE A 121 13.02 5.10 -9.12
N VAL A 122 11.83 4.83 -9.64
CA VAL A 122 11.18 3.52 -9.58
C VAL A 122 11.19 2.87 -10.94
N SER A 123 11.26 1.56 -10.95
CA SER A 123 11.13 0.73 -12.13
C SER A 123 10.13 -0.40 -11.84
N GLY A 124 9.35 -0.77 -12.87
CA GLY A 124 8.41 -1.89 -12.74
C GLY A 124 7.23 -1.61 -11.81
N ASN A 125 6.89 -2.58 -10.99
CA ASN A 125 5.69 -2.57 -10.15
C ASN A 125 5.98 -2.00 -8.75
N GLU A 126 6.44 -0.77 -8.68
CA GLU A 126 6.66 -0.05 -7.42
C GLU A 126 5.94 1.29 -7.43
N ALA A 127 5.45 1.73 -6.29
CA ALA A 127 4.94 3.08 -6.06
C ALA A 127 5.88 3.90 -5.18
N ILE A 128 5.95 5.20 -5.43
CA ILE A 128 6.64 6.14 -4.55
C ILE A 128 5.61 6.70 -3.56
N THR A 129 5.92 6.64 -2.28
CA THR A 129 5.12 7.24 -1.21
C THR A 129 5.95 8.20 -0.39
N VAL A 130 5.42 9.38 -0.12
CA VAL A 130 6.03 10.35 0.79
C VAL A 130 5.52 10.14 2.21
N ILE A 131 6.44 10.19 3.16
CA ILE A 131 6.17 10.07 4.59
C ILE A 131 6.68 11.33 5.29
N GLU A 132 5.78 11.99 6.01
CA GLU A 132 6.08 13.12 6.88
C GLU A 132 6.15 12.60 8.32
N ILE A 133 7.32 12.67 8.97
CA ILE A 133 7.50 12.20 10.34
C ILE A 133 7.74 13.41 11.22
N ILE A 134 6.88 13.60 12.21
CA ILE A 134 6.89 14.70 13.17
C ILE A 134 7.16 14.14 14.56
N ASN A 135 8.19 14.63 15.23
CA ASN A 135 8.52 14.21 16.58
C ASN A 135 8.02 15.24 17.60
N LYS A 136 7.01 14.88 18.37
CA LYS A 136 6.42 15.66 19.47
C LYS A 136 6.68 15.01 20.84
N ALA A 137 7.62 14.07 20.92
CA ALA A 137 7.79 13.24 22.10
C ALA A 137 8.71 13.83 23.19
N GLY A 138 9.14 15.10 23.07
CA GLY A 138 10.00 15.76 24.08
C GLY A 138 11.41 15.16 24.19
N SER A 139 11.85 14.37 23.21
CA SER A 139 13.17 13.75 23.16
C SER A 139 13.52 13.26 21.78
N ILE A 140 14.80 13.08 21.50
CA ILE A 140 15.26 12.40 20.28
C ILE A 140 14.62 11.02 20.20
N GLY A 141 14.19 10.64 19.02
CA GLY A 141 13.62 9.34 18.76
C GLY A 141 14.03 8.75 17.45
N SER A 142 13.66 7.49 17.25
CA SER A 142 13.88 6.78 15.99
C SER A 142 12.58 6.16 15.49
N VAL A 143 12.46 6.03 14.18
CA VAL A 143 11.39 5.30 13.50
C VAL A 143 12.01 4.20 12.67
N SER A 144 11.72 2.95 13.00
CA SER A 144 12.21 1.77 12.29
C SER A 144 11.12 1.09 11.44
N ARG A 145 9.85 1.38 11.76
CA ARG A 145 8.68 0.84 11.04
C ARG A 145 7.48 1.77 11.13
N ILE A 146 6.58 1.63 10.19
CA ILE A 146 5.31 2.36 10.13
C ILE A 146 4.24 1.36 9.71
N ILE A 147 3.13 1.29 10.45
CA ILE A 147 2.02 0.37 10.18
C ILE A 147 0.76 1.18 9.92
N PHE A 148 -0.01 0.77 8.93
CA PHE A 148 -1.28 1.39 8.58
C PHE A 148 -2.27 0.35 8.02
N ASP A 149 -3.55 0.68 8.03
CA ASP A 149 -4.59 -0.13 7.41
C ASP A 149 -4.53 0.05 5.88
N ALA A 150 -4.18 -1.02 5.17
CA ALA A 150 -4.02 -1.00 3.73
C ALA A 150 -5.33 -0.80 2.96
N LYS A 151 -6.49 -1.06 3.58
CA LYS A 151 -7.82 -0.85 2.95
C LYS A 151 -8.08 0.62 2.64
N PHE A 152 -7.48 1.52 3.40
CA PHE A 152 -7.64 2.96 3.23
C PHE A 152 -6.53 3.60 2.40
N PHE A 153 -5.56 2.82 1.92
CA PHE A 153 -4.42 3.34 1.18
C PHE A 153 -4.76 3.54 -0.30
N SER A 154 -4.69 4.79 -0.75
CA SER A 154 -4.98 5.17 -2.13
C SER A 154 -3.73 5.16 -2.99
N LEU A 155 -3.88 4.68 -4.23
CA LEU A 155 -2.85 4.72 -5.26
C LEU A 155 -3.23 5.72 -6.36
N TYR A 156 -2.21 6.32 -6.95
CA TYR A 156 -2.31 7.33 -7.97
C TYR A 156 -1.37 7.01 -9.14
N THR A 157 -1.67 7.56 -10.31
CA THR A 157 -0.82 7.39 -11.49
C THR A 157 -0.54 8.72 -12.17
N LYS A 158 0.64 8.83 -12.78
CA LYS A 158 1.04 9.94 -13.66
C LYS A 158 2.12 9.45 -14.60
N GLU A 159 1.90 9.62 -15.91
CA GLU A 159 2.89 9.26 -16.94
C GLU A 159 3.42 7.82 -16.82
N GLY A 160 2.52 6.87 -16.53
CA GLY A 160 2.88 5.45 -16.38
C GLY A 160 3.65 5.11 -15.10
N LYS A 161 3.82 6.04 -14.18
CA LYS A 161 4.43 5.83 -12.86
C LYS A 161 3.34 5.78 -11.79
N PHE A 162 3.61 5.04 -10.71
CA PHE A 162 2.68 4.87 -9.61
C PHE A 162 3.16 5.59 -8.36
N TYR A 163 2.19 6.16 -7.65
CA TYR A 163 2.40 6.91 -6.43
C TYR A 163 1.38 6.47 -5.38
N GLY A 164 1.84 6.39 -4.13
CA GLY A 164 0.93 6.21 -3.00
C GLY A 164 0.45 7.56 -2.47
N GLU A 165 -0.52 7.52 -1.58
CA GLU A 165 -0.88 8.71 -0.82
C GLU A 165 0.19 9.08 0.22
N ARG A 166 0.11 10.32 0.71
CA ARG A 166 0.99 10.81 1.79
C ARG A 166 0.64 10.13 3.09
N ILE A 167 1.67 9.73 3.83
CA ILE A 167 1.54 9.18 5.18
C ILE A 167 2.13 10.20 6.15
N ARG A 168 1.41 10.49 7.23
CA ARG A 168 1.93 11.30 8.34
C ARG A 168 2.10 10.43 9.58
N VAL A 169 3.28 10.50 10.17
CA VAL A 169 3.61 9.83 11.44
C VAL A 169 3.90 10.90 12.47
N THR A 170 3.15 10.91 13.56
CA THR A 170 3.38 11.83 14.68
C THR A 170 3.77 11.02 15.90
N ARG A 171 5.03 11.13 16.33
CA ARG A 171 5.47 10.59 17.61
C ARG A 171 4.97 11.51 18.73
N LEU A 172 4.18 10.95 19.64
CA LEU A 172 3.58 11.68 20.77
C LEU A 172 4.40 11.55 22.04
N GLN A 173 4.95 10.36 22.28
CA GLN A 173 5.81 10.04 23.40
C GLN A 173 6.65 8.80 23.10
N ARG A 174 7.52 8.41 24.02
CA ARG A 174 8.29 7.17 23.87
C ARG A 174 7.35 5.98 23.71
N GLY A 175 7.49 5.26 22.62
CA GLY A 175 6.68 4.07 22.32
C GLY A 175 5.29 4.34 21.73
N LEU A 176 4.86 5.61 21.60
CA LEU A 176 3.55 5.96 21.06
C LEU A 176 3.67 6.86 19.84
N ALA A 177 3.06 6.46 18.75
CA ALA A 177 2.93 7.29 17.55
C ALA A 177 1.57 7.09 16.87
N LEU A 178 1.11 8.12 16.17
CA LEU A 178 -0.07 8.08 15.31
C LEU A 178 0.36 8.06 13.85
N VAL A 179 -0.15 7.11 13.10
CA VAL A 179 0.01 7.03 11.65
C VAL A 179 -1.30 7.42 10.99
N ARG A 180 -1.27 8.37 10.08
CA ARG A 180 -2.44 8.85 9.33
C ARG A 180 -2.19 8.78 7.84
N LEU A 181 -3.14 8.22 7.13
CA LEU A 181 -3.27 8.32 5.69
C LEU A 181 -3.94 9.65 5.36
N MET A 182 -3.33 10.45 4.49
CA MET A 182 -3.70 11.86 4.31
C MET A 182 -4.71 12.09 3.19
N ASN A 183 -5.11 11.06 2.44
CA ASN A 183 -5.96 11.15 1.24
C ASN A 183 -5.46 12.17 0.21
N LYS A 184 -4.16 12.35 0.15
CA LYS A 184 -3.48 13.26 -0.78
C LYS A 184 -2.36 12.53 -1.49
N PRO A 185 -2.19 12.69 -2.80
CA PRO A 185 -1.13 12.05 -3.53
C PRO A 185 0.26 12.52 -3.07
N THR A 186 1.24 11.67 -3.22
CA THR A 186 2.66 12.02 -3.03
C THR A 186 3.08 13.20 -3.91
N ILE A 187 2.56 13.26 -5.14
CA ILE A 187 2.86 14.29 -6.15
C ILE A 187 1.55 14.88 -6.66
N GLU A 188 1.52 16.18 -6.88
CA GLU A 188 0.37 16.88 -7.47
C GLU A 188 0.21 16.57 -8.97
N GLY A 189 -1.02 16.68 -9.44
CA GLY A 189 -1.36 16.40 -10.84
C GLY A 189 -1.32 14.93 -11.21
N THR A 190 -1.47 14.04 -10.24
CA THR A 190 -1.68 12.60 -10.44
C THR A 190 -3.17 12.28 -10.47
N GLU A 191 -3.54 11.21 -11.16
CA GLU A 191 -4.91 10.68 -11.20
C GLU A 191 -5.03 9.51 -10.21
N ILE A 192 -6.14 9.48 -9.47
CA ILE A 192 -6.41 8.37 -8.54
C ILE A 192 -6.76 7.10 -9.31
N ILE A 193 -6.24 5.96 -8.86
CA ILE A 193 -6.61 4.66 -9.41
C ILE A 193 -7.98 4.28 -8.82
N PRO A 194 -9.02 4.09 -9.64
CA PRO A 194 -10.41 4.00 -9.16
C PRO A 194 -10.67 2.88 -8.15
N THR A 195 -9.88 1.81 -8.22
CA THR A 195 -10.03 0.63 -7.35
C THR A 195 -9.44 0.81 -5.95
N THR A 196 -8.72 1.93 -5.74
CA THR A 196 -8.04 2.23 -4.47
C THR A 196 -8.63 3.46 -3.78
N VAL A 197 -9.78 3.94 -4.25
CA VAL A 197 -10.47 5.06 -3.60
C VAL A 197 -10.86 4.66 -2.18
N SER A 198 -10.29 5.33 -1.21
CA SER A 198 -10.62 5.14 0.20
C SER A 198 -12.10 5.45 0.48
N LYS A 199 -12.78 4.51 1.09
CA LYS A 199 -14.17 4.67 1.51
C LYS A 199 -14.25 5.33 2.89
N GLY A 200 -13.81 6.59 3.00
CA GLY A 200 -13.93 7.32 4.27
C GLY A 200 -12.75 8.26 4.56
N ILE A 201 -12.83 8.95 5.68
CA ILE A 201 -11.74 9.81 6.20
C ILE A 201 -10.60 8.90 6.62
N GLY A 202 -9.41 9.15 6.06
CA GLY A 202 -8.20 8.32 6.11
C GLY A 202 -7.98 7.58 7.40
N GLY A 203 -7.61 6.31 7.27
CA GLY A 203 -7.36 5.44 8.40
C GLY A 203 -6.28 6.02 9.31
N GLN A 204 -6.55 5.99 10.61
CA GLN A 204 -5.57 6.30 11.64
C GLN A 204 -5.19 5.01 12.36
N PHE A 205 -3.90 4.76 12.49
CA PHE A 205 -3.37 3.64 13.26
C PHE A 205 -2.52 4.15 14.41
N GLU A 206 -2.78 3.64 15.61
CA GLU A 206 -2.03 3.99 16.81
C GLU A 206 -0.96 2.94 17.09
N MET A 207 0.30 3.33 16.96
CA MET A 207 1.45 2.49 17.24
C MET A 207 1.84 2.61 18.73
N ARG A 208 1.51 1.59 19.54
CA ARG A 208 1.75 1.57 21.01
C ARG A 208 3.02 0.81 21.43
N PHE A 209 3.61 0.05 20.51
CA PHE A 209 4.77 -0.81 20.82
C PHE A 209 6.07 -0.29 20.19
N GLY A 210 6.15 1.02 19.97
CA GLY A 210 7.27 1.69 19.32
C GLY A 210 7.18 1.73 17.80
N THR A 211 7.95 2.60 17.22
CA THR A 211 8.02 2.88 15.77
C THR A 211 9.25 2.28 15.10
#